data_60599915f51d0abe21ffd87c8add8395
#
_entry.id   60599915f51d0abe21ffd87c8add8395
#
_cell.length_a   1.000
_cell.length_b   1.000
_cell.length_c   1.000
_cell.angle_alpha   90.00
_cell.angle_beta   90.00
_cell.angle_gamma   90.00
#
_symmetry.space_group_name_H-M   'P 1'
#
loop_
_entity.id
_entity.type
_entity.pdbx_description
1 polymer ?
#
loop_
_entity_poly.entity_id
_entity_poly.type
_entity_poly.pdbx_seq_one_letter_code
_entity_poly.pdbx_strand_id
1 'polypeptide(L)'
;KVIALSTDKACAPINLYGATKLCSDKLFISANNIVGKRNLSFSVVRYGNVMGSRGSVIPEFFKQKKTGIINITNKNMTRFNITMQQSIDLVLWALKNSIGGEIFVPKIPSYRILDLAKAIAPNAKINIIGQRPGEKIHEELITKSESCDAVDLKKYYAILTFLIKNNTDVNNKGLLKTYLIQRKGKKLKNEFSYTSDTNNDFLSVEQIRKLIKDIDY
;
A
#
# COMPACT_ATOMS: atom_id res chain seq x y z
N LYS A 1 1.09 18.12 -12.59
CA LYS A 1 0.56 17.11 -11.70
C LYS A 1 1.51 16.86 -10.55
N VAL A 2 0.99 16.61 -9.36
CA VAL A 2 1.74 16.25 -8.14
C VAL A 2 1.24 14.91 -7.65
N ILE A 3 2.15 13.97 -7.38
CA ILE A 3 1.84 12.67 -6.80
C ILE A 3 2.53 12.56 -5.43
N ALA A 4 1.72 12.48 -4.38
CA ALA A 4 2.22 12.26 -3.02
C ALA A 4 2.43 10.75 -2.77
N LEU A 5 3.52 10.42 -2.08
CA LEU A 5 3.82 9.04 -1.69
C LEU A 5 3.22 8.75 -0.30
N SER A 6 2.41 7.71 -0.22
CA SER A 6 1.77 7.25 1.00
C SER A 6 2.12 5.79 1.33
N THR A 7 1.49 5.24 2.34
CA THR A 7 1.82 3.95 2.92
C THR A 7 0.55 3.27 3.45
N ASP A 8 0.57 1.94 3.55
CA ASP A 8 -0.42 1.12 4.25
C ASP A 8 -0.67 1.57 5.70
N LYS A 9 0.32 2.20 6.34
CA LYS A 9 0.21 2.71 7.71
C LYS A 9 -0.68 3.93 7.84
N ALA A 10 -0.93 4.67 6.74
CA ALA A 10 -1.93 5.73 6.67
C ALA A 10 -3.37 5.21 6.66
N CYS A 11 -3.57 3.94 6.29
CA CYS A 11 -4.86 3.29 6.27
C CYS A 11 -5.20 2.79 7.68
N ALA A 12 -6.29 3.28 8.31
CA ALA A 12 -6.67 2.99 9.69
C ALA A 12 -5.46 3.08 10.67
N PRO A 13 -4.85 4.25 10.87
CA PRO A 13 -3.60 4.40 11.60
C PRO A 13 -3.76 4.10 13.09
N ILE A 14 -2.79 3.38 13.68
CA ILE A 14 -2.73 3.07 15.12
C ILE A 14 -1.48 3.65 15.81
N ASN A 15 -0.69 4.44 15.10
CA ASN A 15 0.49 5.11 15.63
C ASN A 15 0.66 6.50 15.00
N LEU A 16 1.55 7.32 15.58
CA LEU A 16 1.78 8.69 15.15
C LEU A 16 2.24 8.78 13.68
N TYR A 17 3.14 7.89 13.25
CA TYR A 17 3.61 7.87 11.86
C TYR A 17 2.45 7.66 10.87
N GLY A 18 1.60 6.67 11.13
CA GLY A 18 0.42 6.43 10.30
C GLY A 18 -0.54 7.62 10.30
N ALA A 19 -0.77 8.25 11.46
CA ALA A 19 -1.64 9.42 11.58
C ALA A 19 -1.10 10.62 10.78
N THR A 20 0.19 10.91 10.85
CA THR A 20 0.81 12.00 10.06
C THR A 20 0.74 11.73 8.56
N LYS A 21 0.90 10.47 8.14
CA LYS A 21 0.76 10.07 6.74
C LYS A 21 -0.70 10.17 6.26
N LEU A 22 -1.67 9.82 7.11
CA LEU A 22 -3.09 10.04 6.80
C LEU A 22 -3.39 11.55 6.64
N CYS A 23 -2.88 12.39 7.54
CA CYS A 23 -3.00 13.85 7.39
C CYS A 23 -2.41 14.32 6.06
N SER A 24 -1.23 13.83 5.69
CA SER A 24 -0.61 14.11 4.39
C SER A 24 -1.53 13.71 3.22
N ASP A 25 -2.09 12.49 3.23
CA ASP A 25 -3.01 12.04 2.18
C ASP A 25 -4.20 13.01 2.04
N LYS A 26 -4.82 13.39 3.17
CA LYS A 26 -5.96 14.32 3.18
C LYS A 26 -5.59 15.71 2.67
N LEU A 27 -4.43 16.23 3.05
CA LEU A 27 -3.94 17.54 2.60
C LEU A 27 -3.70 17.57 1.09
N PHE A 28 -2.98 16.57 0.54
CA PHE A 28 -2.75 16.50 -0.90
C PHE A 28 -4.05 16.34 -1.69
N ILE A 29 -4.97 15.51 -1.23
CA ILE A 29 -6.28 15.36 -1.88
C ILE A 29 -7.07 16.67 -1.82
N SER A 30 -7.12 17.32 -0.65
CA SER A 30 -7.85 18.59 -0.45
C SER A 30 -7.25 19.75 -1.22
N ALA A 31 -5.95 19.71 -1.54
CA ALA A 31 -5.27 20.73 -2.32
C ALA A 31 -5.93 20.95 -3.70
N ASN A 32 -6.63 19.96 -4.24
CA ASN A 32 -7.40 20.13 -5.47
C ASN A 32 -8.51 21.20 -5.38
N ASN A 33 -8.98 21.54 -4.17
CA ASN A 33 -10.00 22.59 -3.97
C ASN A 33 -9.45 24.01 -4.18
N ILE A 34 -8.12 24.18 -4.03
CA ILE A 34 -7.48 25.52 -4.07
C ILE A 34 -6.70 25.76 -5.37
N VAL A 35 -6.70 24.82 -6.31
CA VAL A 35 -5.98 25.01 -7.60
C VAL A 35 -6.60 26.08 -8.47
N GLY A 36 -7.90 26.32 -8.35
CA GLY A 36 -8.62 27.29 -9.18
C GLY A 36 -8.51 26.95 -10.66
N LYS A 37 -8.18 27.95 -11.49
CA LYS A 37 -8.01 27.79 -12.95
C LYS A 37 -6.61 27.28 -13.36
N ARG A 38 -5.73 26.94 -12.43
CA ARG A 38 -4.37 26.45 -12.74
C ARG A 38 -4.45 25.05 -13.30
N ASN A 39 -3.61 24.74 -14.30
CA ASN A 39 -3.44 23.38 -14.79
C ASN A 39 -2.60 22.56 -13.82
N LEU A 40 -3.14 22.30 -12.64
CA LEU A 40 -2.48 21.62 -11.54
C LEU A 40 -3.46 20.59 -10.92
N SER A 41 -2.97 19.40 -10.61
CA SER A 41 -3.75 18.38 -9.93
C SER A 41 -2.89 17.58 -8.96
N PHE A 42 -3.49 17.13 -7.86
CA PHE A 42 -2.84 16.38 -6.79
C PHE A 42 -3.51 15.02 -6.64
N SER A 43 -2.71 13.99 -6.56
CA SER A 43 -3.17 12.61 -6.28
C SER A 43 -2.17 11.90 -5.37
N VAL A 44 -2.56 10.77 -4.85
CA VAL A 44 -1.76 9.99 -3.90
C VAL A 44 -1.52 8.60 -4.46
N VAL A 45 -0.34 8.03 -4.23
CA VAL A 45 -0.10 6.58 -4.36
C VAL A 45 0.13 5.99 -2.98
N ARG A 46 -0.60 4.93 -2.64
CA ARG A 46 -0.54 4.24 -1.35
C ARG A 46 -0.12 2.80 -1.59
N TYR A 47 1.01 2.38 -1.02
CA TYR A 47 1.54 1.03 -1.16
C TYR A 47 2.13 0.52 0.14
N GLY A 48 2.40 -0.79 0.19
CA GLY A 48 2.93 -1.48 1.36
C GLY A 48 4.44 -1.33 1.54
N ASN A 49 5.04 -2.32 2.19
CA ASN A 49 6.48 -2.33 2.46
C ASN A 49 7.27 -2.47 1.15
N VAL A 50 8.17 -1.52 0.91
CA VAL A 50 9.16 -1.65 -0.18
C VAL A 50 10.24 -2.62 0.27
N MET A 51 10.40 -3.71 -0.50
CA MET A 51 11.36 -4.77 -0.19
C MET A 51 12.78 -4.22 -0.09
N GLY A 52 13.48 -4.56 1.00
CA GLY A 52 14.86 -4.14 1.21
C GLY A 52 15.06 -2.69 1.63
N SER A 53 14.00 -1.95 1.93
CA SER A 53 14.12 -0.56 2.40
C SER A 53 14.93 -0.46 3.70
N ARG A 54 15.67 0.65 3.86
CA ARG A 54 16.50 0.91 5.06
C ARG A 54 15.64 0.89 6.33
N GLY A 55 16.12 0.23 7.38
CA GLY A 55 15.40 0.10 8.65
C GLY A 55 14.22 -0.88 8.61
N SER A 56 14.00 -1.60 7.50
CA SER A 56 12.97 -2.62 7.40
C SER A 56 13.39 -3.95 8.04
N VAL A 57 12.44 -4.88 8.14
CA VAL A 57 12.64 -6.21 8.72
C VAL A 57 13.69 -7.06 7.98
N ILE A 58 13.86 -6.86 6.67
CA ILE A 58 14.78 -7.67 5.86
C ILE A 58 16.24 -7.43 6.26
N PRO A 59 16.78 -6.18 6.26
CA PRO A 59 18.12 -5.91 6.77
C PRO A 59 18.34 -6.42 8.20
N GLU A 60 17.33 -6.30 9.05
CA GLU A 60 17.40 -6.77 10.43
C GLU A 60 17.54 -8.29 10.50
N PHE A 61 16.78 -9.05 9.71
CA PHE A 61 16.88 -10.50 9.67
C PHE A 61 18.23 -10.97 9.09
N PHE A 62 18.81 -10.26 8.13
CA PHE A 62 20.17 -10.55 7.65
C PHE A 62 21.23 -10.38 8.75
N LYS A 63 21.11 -9.36 9.60
CA LYS A 63 21.99 -9.18 10.77
C LYS A 63 21.81 -10.33 11.77
N GLN A 64 20.55 -10.65 12.08
CA GLN A 64 20.23 -11.70 13.05
C GLN A 64 20.59 -13.11 12.57
N LYS A 65 20.60 -13.36 11.25
CA LYS A 65 21.04 -14.63 10.67
C LYS A 65 22.41 -15.04 11.17
N LYS A 66 23.34 -14.08 11.40
CA LYS A 66 24.69 -14.35 11.89
C LYS A 66 24.72 -14.94 13.30
N THR A 67 23.69 -14.69 14.10
CA THR A 67 23.56 -15.21 15.46
C THR A 67 22.85 -16.56 15.53
N GLY A 68 22.28 -17.04 14.43
CA GLY A 68 21.47 -18.25 14.38
C GLY A 68 20.08 -18.11 15.03
N ILE A 69 19.68 -16.92 15.46
CA ILE A 69 18.37 -16.64 16.07
C ILE A 69 17.70 -15.49 15.34
N ILE A 70 16.46 -15.69 14.90
CA ILE A 70 15.62 -14.64 14.33
C ILE A 70 14.52 -14.27 15.31
N ASN A 71 14.49 -13.00 15.73
CA ASN A 71 13.47 -12.47 16.61
C ASN A 71 12.30 -11.93 15.76
N ILE A 72 11.11 -12.45 15.99
CA ILE A 72 9.86 -11.95 15.38
C ILE A 72 8.92 -11.46 16.48
N THR A 73 8.13 -10.44 16.17
CA THR A 73 7.20 -9.85 17.14
C THR A 73 5.93 -10.69 17.30
N ASN A 74 5.41 -11.24 16.19
CA ASN A 74 4.24 -12.11 16.20
C ASN A 74 4.27 -13.06 14.99
N LYS A 75 4.00 -14.35 15.23
CA LYS A 75 4.02 -15.41 14.21
C LYS A 75 2.95 -15.25 13.11
N ASN A 76 1.84 -14.58 13.43
CA ASN A 76 0.72 -14.39 12.51
C ASN A 76 0.84 -13.14 11.63
N MET A 77 1.91 -12.37 11.81
CA MET A 77 2.11 -11.13 11.05
C MET A 77 2.22 -11.35 9.57
N THR A 78 1.49 -10.52 8.83
CA THR A 78 1.58 -10.44 7.37
C THR A 78 1.90 -9.02 6.93
N ARG A 79 2.54 -8.87 5.78
CA ARG A 79 2.86 -7.59 5.17
C ARG A 79 2.61 -7.65 3.68
N PHE A 80 2.21 -6.54 3.10
CA PHE A 80 2.26 -6.36 1.66
C PHE A 80 3.71 -6.18 1.19
N ASN A 81 3.99 -6.64 -0.01
CA ASN A 81 5.30 -6.52 -0.62
C ASN A 81 5.25 -5.80 -1.96
N ILE A 82 6.10 -4.80 -2.13
CA ILE A 82 6.32 -4.14 -3.41
C ILE A 82 7.84 -4.00 -3.64
N THR A 83 8.29 -4.22 -4.87
CA THR A 83 9.68 -3.92 -5.22
C THR A 83 9.88 -2.42 -5.46
N MET A 84 11.14 -1.95 -5.41
CA MET A 84 11.47 -0.57 -5.74
C MET A 84 10.98 -0.21 -7.15
N GLN A 85 11.25 -1.09 -8.13
CA GLN A 85 10.83 -0.86 -9.52
C GLN A 85 9.30 -0.76 -9.64
N GLN A 86 8.54 -1.65 -9.00
CA GLN A 86 7.08 -1.60 -9.02
C GLN A 86 6.54 -0.30 -8.38
N SER A 87 7.20 0.21 -7.33
CA SER A 87 6.80 1.47 -6.70
C SER A 87 7.05 2.67 -7.61
N ILE A 88 8.19 2.69 -8.33
CA ILE A 88 8.49 3.71 -9.35
C ILE A 88 7.49 3.64 -10.50
N ASP A 89 7.21 2.45 -11.02
CA ASP A 89 6.25 2.24 -12.10
C ASP A 89 4.85 2.74 -11.73
N LEU A 90 4.42 2.50 -10.48
CA LEU A 90 3.15 3.02 -9.96
C LEU A 90 3.13 4.55 -9.96
N VAL A 91 4.19 5.20 -9.48
CA VAL A 91 4.29 6.67 -9.44
C VAL A 91 4.24 7.25 -10.85
N LEU A 92 5.03 6.71 -11.77
CA LEU A 92 5.06 7.18 -13.16
C LEU A 92 3.71 6.94 -13.87
N TRP A 93 3.08 5.79 -13.60
CA TRP A 93 1.74 5.51 -14.12
C TRP A 93 0.70 6.48 -13.54
N ALA A 94 0.73 6.76 -12.24
CA ALA A 94 -0.16 7.71 -11.59
C ALA A 94 0.05 9.12 -12.14
N LEU A 95 1.29 9.56 -12.32
CA LEU A 95 1.62 10.86 -12.90
C LEU A 95 1.03 11.03 -14.31
N LYS A 96 1.08 9.99 -15.13
CA LYS A 96 0.50 9.99 -16.47
C LYS A 96 -1.04 9.98 -16.43
N ASN A 97 -1.63 9.18 -15.56
CA ASN A 97 -3.04 8.79 -15.61
C ASN A 97 -3.95 9.52 -14.60
N SER A 98 -3.41 10.21 -13.59
CA SER A 98 -4.23 10.92 -12.61
C SER A 98 -4.99 12.09 -13.22
N ILE A 99 -6.14 12.38 -12.65
CA ILE A 99 -6.99 13.53 -12.98
C ILE A 99 -6.90 14.55 -11.84
N GLY A 100 -6.78 14.08 -10.61
CA GLY A 100 -6.70 14.82 -9.35
C GLY A 100 -7.72 14.30 -8.34
N GLY A 101 -7.30 14.14 -7.09
CA GLY A 101 -8.14 13.67 -5.98
C GLY A 101 -8.21 12.16 -5.81
N GLU A 102 -7.47 11.37 -6.59
CA GLU A 102 -7.41 9.91 -6.44
C GLU A 102 -6.35 9.48 -5.43
N ILE A 103 -6.63 8.35 -4.77
CA ILE A 103 -5.62 7.55 -4.11
C ILE A 103 -5.48 6.23 -4.88
N PHE A 104 -4.33 6.03 -5.54
CA PHE A 104 -4.05 4.79 -6.26
C PHE A 104 -3.38 3.77 -5.36
N VAL A 105 -3.88 2.54 -5.40
CA VAL A 105 -3.40 1.41 -4.60
C VAL A 105 -3.02 0.27 -5.55
N PRO A 106 -1.78 -0.24 -5.51
CA PRO A 106 -1.36 -1.35 -6.35
C PRO A 106 -1.92 -2.67 -5.82
N LYS A 107 -2.23 -3.59 -6.73
CA LYS A 107 -2.45 -4.99 -6.38
C LYS A 107 -1.08 -5.66 -6.28
N ILE A 108 -0.68 -5.98 -5.07
CA ILE A 108 0.64 -6.50 -4.73
C ILE A 108 0.53 -7.73 -3.84
N PRO A 109 1.49 -8.65 -3.90
CA PRO A 109 1.47 -9.83 -3.05
C PRO A 109 1.69 -9.50 -1.59
N SER A 110 1.28 -10.43 -0.74
CA SER A 110 1.59 -10.45 0.70
C SER A 110 2.63 -11.52 1.02
N TYR A 111 3.24 -11.43 2.19
CA TYR A 111 4.06 -12.49 2.76
C TYR A 111 3.82 -12.60 4.27
N ARG A 112 4.06 -13.79 4.82
CA ARG A 112 4.10 -14.01 6.25
C ARG A 112 5.50 -13.71 6.77
N ILE A 113 5.60 -13.07 7.92
CA ILE A 113 6.90 -12.77 8.55
C ILE A 113 7.71 -14.05 8.81
N LEU A 114 7.03 -15.14 9.16
CA LEU A 114 7.67 -16.45 9.33
C LEU A 114 8.29 -16.97 8.02
N ASP A 115 7.63 -16.78 6.88
CA ASP A 115 8.12 -17.26 5.59
C ASP A 115 9.31 -16.41 5.14
N LEU A 116 9.31 -15.11 5.45
CA LEU A 116 10.47 -14.25 5.26
C LEU A 116 11.67 -14.70 6.12
N ALA A 117 11.44 -15.02 7.40
CA ALA A 117 12.50 -15.53 8.28
C ALA A 117 13.11 -16.83 7.75
N LYS A 118 12.27 -17.78 7.32
CA LYS A 118 12.72 -19.04 6.69
C LYS A 118 13.46 -18.83 5.36
N ALA A 119 13.04 -17.81 4.58
CA ALA A 119 13.70 -17.48 3.32
C ALA A 119 15.14 -16.98 3.54
N ILE A 120 15.34 -16.14 4.57
CA ILE A 120 16.65 -15.54 4.88
C ILE A 120 17.54 -16.51 5.67
N ALA A 121 16.97 -17.18 6.68
CA ALA A 121 17.72 -18.01 7.62
C ALA A 121 16.97 -19.33 7.92
N PRO A 122 17.02 -20.32 6.99
CA PRO A 122 16.22 -21.55 7.11
C PRO A 122 16.53 -22.39 8.35
N ASN A 123 17.77 -22.31 8.84
CA ASN A 123 18.24 -23.09 9.99
C ASN A 123 18.22 -22.29 11.31
N ALA A 124 17.79 -21.02 11.29
CA ALA A 124 17.78 -20.21 12.50
C ALA A 124 16.61 -20.58 13.43
N LYS A 125 16.86 -20.51 14.73
CA LYS A 125 15.82 -20.62 15.76
C LYS A 125 14.94 -19.37 15.69
N ILE A 126 13.63 -19.56 15.64
CA ILE A 126 12.67 -18.46 15.71
C ILE A 126 12.35 -18.18 17.19
N ASN A 127 12.56 -16.94 17.60
CA ASN A 127 12.22 -16.45 18.93
C ASN A 127 11.10 -15.40 18.82
N ILE A 128 10.02 -15.55 19.60
CA ILE A 128 8.88 -14.64 19.61
C ILE A 128 9.06 -13.67 20.78
N ILE A 129 9.27 -12.37 20.46
CA ILE A 129 9.56 -11.33 21.44
C ILE A 129 8.35 -10.50 21.88
N GLY A 130 7.17 -10.75 21.29
CA GLY A 130 5.95 -10.00 21.57
C GLY A 130 5.76 -8.80 20.63
N GLN A 131 4.50 -8.40 20.45
CA GLN A 131 4.10 -7.30 19.59
C GLN A 131 4.49 -5.96 20.21
N ARG A 132 5.00 -5.04 19.42
CA ARG A 132 5.34 -3.68 19.85
C ARG A 132 4.08 -2.81 19.90
N PRO A 133 4.00 -1.84 20.82
CA PRO A 133 2.93 -0.83 20.80
C PRO A 133 2.85 -0.11 19.45
N GLY A 134 1.65 0.02 18.90
CA GLY A 134 1.44 0.67 17.61
C GLY A 134 1.87 -0.13 16.37
N GLU A 135 2.14 -1.44 16.51
CA GLU A 135 2.46 -2.35 15.42
C GLU A 135 1.22 -3.18 15.05
N LYS A 136 0.83 -3.16 13.78
CA LYS A 136 -0.29 -3.97 13.27
C LYS A 136 0.17 -5.42 13.05
N ILE A 137 -0.71 -6.38 13.33
CA ILE A 137 -0.51 -7.77 12.92
C ILE A 137 -0.65 -7.88 11.39
N HIS A 138 -1.69 -7.30 10.83
CA HIS A 138 -1.95 -7.24 9.40
C HIS A 138 -2.04 -5.80 8.94
N GLU A 139 -1.51 -5.51 7.77
CA GLU A 139 -1.60 -4.18 7.16
C GLU A 139 -2.82 -4.11 6.24
N GLU A 140 -3.32 -2.89 6.06
CA GLU A 140 -4.48 -2.61 5.22
C GLU A 140 -4.14 -1.50 4.23
N LEU A 141 -4.58 -1.64 2.98
CA LEU A 141 -4.39 -0.67 1.91
C LEU A 141 -5.70 0.00 1.47
N ILE A 142 -6.84 -0.67 1.67
CA ILE A 142 -8.19 -0.13 1.42
C ILE A 142 -9.08 -0.56 2.57
N THR A 143 -9.64 0.41 3.30
CA THR A 143 -10.61 0.14 4.36
C THR A 143 -11.99 -0.18 3.80
N LYS A 144 -12.84 -0.84 4.59
CA LYS A 144 -14.25 -1.05 4.24
C LYS A 144 -14.96 0.25 3.91
N SER A 145 -14.68 1.33 4.65
CA SER A 145 -15.27 2.64 4.43
C SER A 145 -14.82 3.31 3.12
N GLU A 146 -13.61 3.01 2.65
CA GLU A 146 -13.10 3.52 1.36
C GLU A 146 -13.60 2.70 0.17
N SER A 147 -14.03 1.46 0.39
CA SER A 147 -14.40 0.53 -0.68
C SER A 147 -15.60 0.99 -1.51
N CYS A 148 -16.56 1.70 -0.89
CA CYS A 148 -17.75 2.23 -1.59
C CYS A 148 -17.40 3.25 -2.69
N ASP A 149 -16.25 3.94 -2.52
CA ASP A 149 -15.74 4.95 -3.44
C ASP A 149 -14.56 4.42 -4.29
N ALA A 150 -14.29 3.11 -4.24
CA ALA A 150 -13.15 2.52 -4.91
C ALA A 150 -13.53 1.76 -6.19
N VAL A 151 -12.63 1.83 -7.17
CA VAL A 151 -12.76 1.19 -8.48
C VAL A 151 -11.56 0.28 -8.72
N ASP A 152 -11.83 -0.93 -9.20
CA ASP A 152 -10.83 -1.88 -9.67
C ASP A 152 -10.45 -1.56 -11.13
N LEU A 153 -9.19 -1.22 -11.37
CA LEU A 153 -8.59 -0.92 -12.66
C LEU A 153 -7.73 -2.08 -13.19
N LYS A 154 -7.99 -3.31 -12.78
CA LYS A 154 -7.24 -4.53 -13.06
C LYS A 154 -5.89 -4.62 -12.33
N LYS A 155 -4.92 -3.75 -12.66
CA LYS A 155 -3.58 -3.72 -12.05
C LYS A 155 -3.54 -2.90 -10.76
N TYR A 156 -4.43 -1.91 -10.65
CA TYR A 156 -4.51 -0.98 -9.54
C TYR A 156 -5.95 -0.83 -9.05
N TYR A 157 -6.11 -0.39 -7.81
CA TYR A 157 -7.36 0.22 -7.35
C TYR A 157 -7.22 1.74 -7.38
N ALA A 158 -8.33 2.44 -7.57
CA ALA A 158 -8.43 3.89 -7.42
C ALA A 158 -9.54 4.23 -6.43
N ILE A 159 -9.20 4.91 -5.34
CA ILE A 159 -10.16 5.43 -4.36
C ILE A 159 -10.51 6.85 -4.79
N LEU A 160 -11.79 7.13 -5.03
CA LEU A 160 -12.30 8.35 -5.66
C LEU A 160 -13.14 9.21 -4.71
N THR A 161 -13.01 9.02 -3.40
CA THR A 161 -13.85 9.65 -2.36
C THR A 161 -14.00 11.15 -2.55
N PHE A 162 -12.90 11.84 -2.89
CA PHE A 162 -12.92 13.27 -3.14
C PHE A 162 -13.77 13.65 -4.35
N LEU A 163 -13.59 12.93 -5.46
CA LEU A 163 -14.25 13.19 -6.74
C LEU A 163 -15.77 12.93 -6.67
N ILE A 164 -16.18 12.00 -5.81
CA ILE A 164 -17.59 11.66 -5.63
C ILE A 164 -18.29 12.67 -4.70
N LYS A 165 -17.63 13.09 -3.62
CA LYS A 165 -18.26 13.91 -2.56
C LYS A 165 -18.30 15.42 -2.85
N ASN A 166 -17.29 15.95 -3.55
CA ASN A 166 -17.17 17.40 -3.74
C ASN A 166 -17.85 17.92 -4.99
N ASN A 167 -18.54 17.06 -5.69
CA ASN A 167 -19.09 17.42 -6.98
C ASN A 167 -20.62 17.26 -6.98
N THR A 168 -21.28 18.27 -6.48
CA THR A 168 -22.74 18.50 -6.68
C THR A 168 -23.09 18.86 -8.12
N ASP A 169 -22.08 19.16 -8.95
CA ASP A 169 -22.28 19.45 -10.38
C ASP A 169 -22.55 18.19 -11.20
N VAL A 170 -23.51 18.33 -12.11
CA VAL A 170 -23.98 17.33 -13.08
C VAL A 170 -22.83 16.70 -13.90
N ASN A 171 -21.68 17.38 -13.97
CA ASN A 171 -20.46 16.93 -14.67
C ASN A 171 -19.70 15.80 -13.95
N ASN A 172 -19.97 15.51 -12.71
CA ASN A 172 -19.18 14.53 -11.93
C ASN A 172 -19.66 13.09 -11.95
N LYS A 173 -20.92 12.88 -12.28
CA LYS A 173 -21.28 11.58 -12.83
C LYS A 173 -20.35 11.22 -14.00
N GLY A 174 -19.72 12.23 -14.64
CA GLY A 174 -18.71 12.08 -15.67
C GLY A 174 -17.40 11.45 -15.22
N LEU A 175 -16.81 11.81 -14.05
CA LEU A 175 -15.49 11.29 -13.64
C LEU A 175 -15.56 9.83 -13.18
N LEU A 176 -16.53 9.47 -12.34
CA LEU A 176 -16.78 8.06 -12.02
C LEU A 176 -17.09 7.26 -13.29
N LYS A 177 -17.88 7.84 -14.21
CA LYS A 177 -18.18 7.26 -15.51
C LYS A 177 -16.92 7.10 -16.38
N THR A 178 -15.98 8.05 -16.32
CA THR A 178 -14.67 7.95 -16.98
C THR A 178 -13.88 6.75 -16.45
N TYR A 179 -13.82 6.57 -15.14
CA TYR A 179 -13.14 5.42 -14.56
C TYR A 179 -13.83 4.09 -14.88
N LEU A 180 -15.15 4.04 -14.87
CA LEU A 180 -15.91 2.82 -15.15
C LEU A 180 -15.93 2.47 -16.65
N ILE A 181 -16.13 3.45 -17.52
CA ILE A 181 -16.31 3.22 -18.97
C ILE A 181 -14.98 3.32 -19.71
N GLN A 182 -14.31 4.48 -19.67
CA GLN A 182 -13.11 4.70 -20.48
C GLN A 182 -11.93 3.88 -20.00
N ARG A 183 -11.80 3.67 -18.68
CA ARG A 183 -10.74 2.86 -18.07
C ARG A 183 -11.15 1.41 -17.81
N LYS A 184 -12.37 1.03 -18.20
CA LYS A 184 -12.93 -0.31 -18.02
C LYS A 184 -12.80 -0.81 -16.56
N GLY A 185 -12.94 0.13 -15.62
CA GLY A 185 -12.91 -0.16 -14.19
C GLY A 185 -14.18 -0.87 -13.73
N LYS A 186 -14.10 -1.57 -12.61
CA LYS A 186 -15.25 -2.18 -11.94
C LYS A 186 -15.40 -1.59 -10.56
N LYS A 187 -16.60 -1.18 -10.18
CA LYS A 187 -16.87 -0.75 -8.80
C LYS A 187 -16.62 -1.92 -7.85
N LEU A 188 -15.96 -1.65 -6.72
CA LEU A 188 -15.77 -2.67 -5.69
C LEU A 188 -17.09 -2.98 -4.99
N LYS A 189 -17.17 -4.17 -4.40
CA LYS A 189 -18.31 -4.54 -3.54
C LYS A 189 -18.28 -3.69 -2.28
N ASN A 190 -19.45 -3.36 -1.75
CA ASN A 190 -19.56 -2.75 -0.43
C ASN A 190 -18.88 -3.65 0.61
N GLU A 191 -18.24 -3.05 1.61
CA GLU A 191 -17.50 -3.73 2.66
C GLU A 191 -16.27 -4.54 2.20
N PHE A 192 -15.82 -4.36 0.97
CA PHE A 192 -14.52 -4.88 0.57
C PHE A 192 -13.42 -4.21 1.40
N SER A 193 -12.46 -4.98 1.85
CA SER A 193 -11.20 -4.48 2.40
C SER A 193 -10.03 -5.15 1.70
N TYR A 194 -8.95 -4.41 1.54
CA TYR A 194 -7.72 -4.97 0.98
C TYR A 194 -6.67 -5.02 2.08
N THR A 195 -6.57 -6.19 2.70
CA THR A 195 -5.70 -6.46 3.86
C THR A 195 -4.66 -7.53 3.53
N SER A 196 -3.52 -7.47 4.20
CA SER A 196 -2.38 -8.34 3.90
C SER A 196 -2.59 -9.81 4.29
N ASP A 197 -3.54 -10.12 5.18
CA ASP A 197 -3.87 -11.47 5.62
C ASP A 197 -4.90 -12.17 4.73
N THR A 198 -5.85 -11.39 4.17
CA THR A 198 -6.92 -11.92 3.30
C THR A 198 -6.60 -11.80 1.81
N ASN A 199 -5.40 -11.34 1.48
CA ASN A 199 -4.93 -11.24 0.10
C ASN A 199 -4.82 -12.62 -0.54
N ASN A 200 -5.30 -12.75 -1.78
CA ASN A 200 -5.25 -14.02 -2.52
C ASN A 200 -3.86 -14.34 -3.10
N ASP A 201 -2.95 -13.36 -3.11
CA ASP A 201 -1.60 -13.48 -3.65
C ASP A 201 -0.58 -13.44 -2.50
N PHE A 202 -0.06 -14.62 -2.13
CA PHE A 202 0.97 -14.79 -1.11
C PHE A 202 2.26 -15.32 -1.72
N LEU A 203 3.37 -14.65 -1.40
CA LEU A 203 4.70 -15.10 -1.78
C LEU A 203 5.10 -16.36 -1.01
N SER A 204 5.55 -17.39 -1.72
CA SER A 204 6.20 -18.56 -1.12
C SER A 204 7.62 -18.23 -0.63
N VAL A 205 8.17 -19.10 0.20
CA VAL A 205 9.55 -18.98 0.69
C VAL A 205 10.55 -18.90 -0.48
N GLU A 206 10.33 -19.68 -1.53
CA GLU A 206 11.18 -19.70 -2.73
C GLU A 206 11.07 -18.38 -3.52
N GLN A 207 9.85 -17.85 -3.65
CA GLN A 207 9.63 -16.56 -4.31
C GLN A 207 10.30 -15.42 -3.53
N ILE A 208 10.17 -15.43 -2.19
CA ILE A 208 10.84 -14.45 -1.33
C ILE A 208 12.36 -14.55 -1.50
N ARG A 209 12.95 -15.78 -1.50
CA ARG A 209 14.38 -15.98 -1.73
C ARG A 209 14.87 -15.39 -3.05
N LYS A 210 14.10 -15.57 -4.13
CA LYS A 210 14.44 -14.98 -5.43
C LYS A 210 14.45 -13.46 -5.36
N LEU A 211 13.44 -12.85 -4.73
CA LEU A 211 13.31 -11.40 -4.64
C LEU A 211 14.36 -10.73 -3.77
N ILE A 212 14.86 -11.41 -2.73
CA ILE A 212 15.90 -10.87 -1.84
C ILE A 212 17.32 -11.15 -2.31
N LYS A 213 17.51 -12.02 -3.32
CA LYS A 213 18.84 -12.42 -3.82
C LYS A 213 19.63 -11.24 -4.38
N ASP A 214 18.93 -10.32 -5.03
CA ASP A 214 19.54 -9.17 -5.71
C ASP A 214 19.59 -7.91 -4.81
N ILE A 215 19.31 -8.06 -3.51
CA ILE A 215 19.38 -6.96 -2.56
C ILE A 215 20.72 -7.04 -1.83
N ASP A 216 21.60 -6.08 -2.12
CA ASP A 216 22.87 -5.92 -1.40
C ASP A 216 22.66 -5.36 0.01
N TYR A 217 23.23 -6.05 1.02
CA TYR A 217 23.23 -5.67 2.43
C TYR A 217 24.63 -5.72 3.04
#